data_e33cea3784b999a328197fbe785d2f44
#
_entry.id   e33cea3784b999a328197fbe785d2f44
#
_cell.length_a   1.000
_cell.length_b   1.000
_cell.length_c   1.000
_cell.angle_alpha   90.00
_cell.angle_beta   90.00
_cell.angle_gamma   90.00
#
_symmetry.space_group_name_H-M   'P 1'
#
loop_
_entity.id
_entity.type
_entity.pdbx_description
1 polymer ?
#
loop_
_entity_poly.entity_id
_entity_poly.type
_entity_poly.pdbx_seq_one_letter_code
_entity_poly.pdbx_strand_id
1 'polypeptide(L)'
;MAESIRLQIFTPEKTALDKMVHRVVLPYGNVNLTIIPERAPTSLVLHAGPIKILDSKNQITDLYFIDGAVADVAQNLCKISVRHIIRRQDINAKQAEELQKEEPQNAAFYKMIQEYISAFD
;
A
#
# COMPACT_ATOMS: atom_id res chain seq x y z
N MET A 1 -21.77 12.99 8.34
CA MET A 1 -20.68 13.01 7.36
C MET A 1 -19.75 11.83 7.63
N ALA A 2 -19.38 11.10 6.59
CA ALA A 2 -18.47 9.99 6.76
C ALA A 2 -17.06 10.52 7.00
N GLU A 3 -16.39 10.04 8.05
CA GLU A 3 -15.03 10.44 8.39
C GLU A 3 -14.03 9.32 8.17
N SER A 4 -14.50 8.17 7.70
CA SER A 4 -13.65 7.00 7.49
C SER A 4 -13.99 6.25 6.22
N ILE A 5 -13.03 5.48 5.76
CA ILE A 5 -13.14 4.63 4.58
C ILE A 5 -12.89 3.20 5.03
N ARG A 6 -13.66 2.26 4.48
CA ARG A 6 -13.36 0.86 4.65
C ARG A 6 -12.25 0.50 3.65
N LEU A 7 -11.10 0.10 4.16
CA LEU A 7 -9.97 -0.33 3.35
C LEU A 7 -9.88 -1.85 3.38
N GLN A 8 -9.98 -2.45 2.20
CA GLN A 8 -9.84 -3.89 2.02
C GLN A 8 -8.68 -4.17 1.07
N ILE A 9 -7.77 -5.04 1.50
CA ILE A 9 -6.65 -5.47 0.66
C ILE A 9 -6.72 -6.99 0.54
N PHE A 10 -6.79 -7.47 -0.70
CA PHE A 10 -6.91 -8.89 -1.00
C PHE A 10 -5.69 -9.39 -1.76
N THR A 11 -5.20 -10.57 -1.37
CA THR A 11 -4.25 -11.35 -2.17
C THR A 11 -4.99 -12.55 -2.74
N PRO A 12 -4.39 -13.30 -3.69
CA PRO A 12 -5.04 -14.52 -4.19
C PRO A 12 -5.35 -15.54 -3.09
N GLU A 13 -4.57 -15.55 -2.01
CA GLU A 13 -4.72 -16.55 -0.95
C GLU A 13 -5.66 -16.11 0.17
N LYS A 14 -5.75 -14.81 0.44
CA LYS A 14 -6.46 -14.34 1.64
C LYS A 14 -6.79 -12.86 1.60
N THR A 15 -7.61 -12.43 2.55
CA THR A 15 -7.81 -11.02 2.86
C THR A 15 -6.64 -10.58 3.74
N ALA A 16 -5.80 -9.70 3.21
CA ALA A 16 -4.63 -9.21 3.95
C ALA A 16 -5.01 -8.12 4.96
N LEU A 17 -6.02 -7.32 4.66
CA LEU A 17 -6.47 -6.24 5.53
C LEU A 17 -7.94 -5.94 5.26
N ASP A 18 -8.70 -5.65 6.32
CA ASP A 18 -10.07 -5.16 6.22
C ASP A 18 -10.35 -4.35 7.47
N LYS A 19 -10.32 -3.02 7.35
CA LYS A 19 -10.61 -2.15 8.50
C LYS A 19 -11.03 -0.76 8.06
N MET A 20 -11.58 0.00 9.00
CA MET A 20 -11.91 1.40 8.79
C MET A 20 -10.67 2.25 9.02
N VAL A 21 -10.42 3.19 8.09
CA VAL A 21 -9.27 4.10 8.18
C VAL A 21 -9.74 5.51 7.83
N HIS A 22 -9.00 6.53 8.23
CA HIS A 22 -9.35 7.92 7.90
C HIS A 22 -8.96 8.25 6.47
N ARG A 23 -7.72 7.95 6.09
CA ARG A 23 -7.20 8.22 4.76
C ARG A 23 -6.20 7.14 4.39
N VAL A 24 -6.07 6.91 3.09
CA VAL A 24 -5.04 6.02 2.57
C VAL A 24 -4.34 6.73 1.42
N VAL A 25 -3.00 6.62 1.38
CA VAL A 25 -2.19 7.18 0.31
C VAL A 25 -1.68 6.03 -0.55
N LEU A 26 -1.97 6.11 -1.85
CA LEU A 26 -1.66 5.04 -2.81
C LEU A 26 -0.56 5.49 -3.78
N PRO A 27 0.33 4.57 -4.20
CA PRO A 27 1.34 4.87 -5.22
C PRO A 27 0.70 4.83 -6.61
N TYR A 28 0.42 6.01 -7.19
CA TYR A 28 -0.25 6.13 -8.47
C TYR A 28 0.62 6.91 -9.45
N GLY A 29 1.24 6.20 -10.39
CA GLY A 29 2.21 6.83 -11.29
C GLY A 29 3.40 7.37 -10.50
N ASN A 30 3.77 8.61 -10.77
CA ASN A 30 4.86 9.27 -10.06
C ASN A 30 4.37 10.12 -8.88
N VAL A 31 3.12 9.93 -8.45
CA VAL A 31 2.52 10.73 -7.39
C VAL A 31 1.95 9.83 -6.30
N ASN A 32 1.72 10.43 -5.14
CA ASN A 32 1.03 9.79 -4.03
C ASN A 32 -0.40 10.30 -4.03
N LEU A 33 -1.34 9.41 -4.34
CA LEU A 33 -2.75 9.78 -4.42
C LEU A 33 -3.43 9.50 -3.09
N THR A 34 -3.97 10.54 -2.46
CA THR A 34 -4.69 10.41 -1.20
C THR A 34 -6.16 10.11 -1.46
N ILE A 35 -6.65 9.02 -0.89
CA ILE A 35 -8.07 8.65 -0.96
C ILE A 35 -8.73 9.10 0.33
N ILE A 36 -9.78 9.88 0.20
CA ILE A 36 -10.59 10.39 1.31
C ILE A 36 -12.02 9.83 1.19
N PRO A 37 -12.83 9.91 2.25
CA PRO A 37 -14.23 9.43 2.22
C PRO A 37 -15.06 10.12 1.14
N GLU A 38 -16.11 9.43 0.70
CA GLU A 38 -17.12 9.93 -0.24
C GLU A 38 -16.56 10.27 -1.62
N ARG A 39 -15.56 9.52 -2.04
CA ARG A 39 -14.97 9.71 -3.36
C ARG A 39 -15.86 9.11 -4.45
N ALA A 40 -15.88 9.76 -5.61
CA ALA A 40 -16.58 9.23 -6.79
C ALA A 40 -15.99 7.88 -7.22
N PRO A 41 -16.81 6.97 -7.78
CA PRO A 41 -16.31 5.67 -8.23
C PRO A 41 -15.19 5.81 -9.26
N THR A 42 -14.11 5.06 -9.04
CA THR A 42 -12.97 5.04 -9.96
C THR A 42 -12.17 3.76 -9.77
N SER A 43 -11.51 3.33 -10.84
CA SER A 43 -10.57 2.20 -10.80
C SER A 43 -9.19 2.73 -11.14
N LEU A 44 -8.19 2.32 -10.36
CA LEU A 44 -6.82 2.81 -10.46
C LEU A 44 -5.86 1.63 -10.60
N VAL A 45 -4.90 1.77 -11.51
CA VAL A 45 -3.76 0.86 -11.58
C VAL A 45 -2.64 1.47 -10.75
N LEU A 46 -2.22 0.76 -9.71
CA LEU A 46 -1.18 1.22 -8.80
C LEU A 46 0.17 0.66 -9.22
N HIS A 47 1.21 1.46 -9.02
CA HIS A 47 2.59 1.06 -9.26
C HIS A 47 3.20 0.43 -8.00
N ALA A 48 4.37 -0.15 -8.13
CA ALA A 48 5.11 -0.63 -6.98
C ALA A 48 5.44 0.54 -6.06
N GLY A 49 5.19 0.39 -4.77
CA GLY A 49 5.42 1.46 -3.82
C GLY A 49 4.71 1.23 -2.49
N PRO A 50 4.73 2.24 -1.62
CA PRO A 50 4.11 2.13 -0.32
C PRO A 50 2.64 2.54 -0.34
N ILE A 51 1.81 1.77 0.39
CA ILE A 51 0.46 2.18 0.77
C ILE A 51 0.57 2.69 2.19
N LYS A 52 0.19 3.94 2.42
CA LYS A 52 0.26 4.58 3.73
C LYS A 52 -1.14 4.78 4.29
N ILE A 53 -1.34 4.36 5.53
CA ILE A 53 -2.60 4.55 6.24
C ILE A 53 -2.41 5.70 7.22
N LEU A 54 -3.30 6.69 7.14
CA LEU A 54 -3.21 7.90 7.94
C LEU A 54 -4.36 7.99 8.93
N ASP A 55 -4.07 8.57 10.11
CA ASP A 55 -5.09 8.90 11.10
C ASP A 55 -5.71 10.27 10.82
N SER A 56 -6.59 10.72 11.71
CA SER A 56 -7.28 12.00 11.58
C SER A 56 -6.35 13.21 11.64
N LYS A 57 -5.12 13.01 12.12
CA LYS A 57 -4.09 14.07 12.20
C LYS A 57 -3.09 13.97 11.05
N ASN A 58 -3.38 13.16 10.04
CA ASN A 58 -2.51 12.92 8.89
C ASN A 58 -1.16 12.27 9.24
N GLN A 59 -1.13 11.52 10.35
CA GLN A 59 0.05 10.78 10.75
C GLN A 59 -0.05 9.34 10.23
N ILE A 60 1.07 8.80 9.76
CA ILE A 60 1.11 7.43 9.27
C ILE A 60 1.00 6.47 10.44
N THR A 61 -0.08 5.68 10.46
CA THR A 61 -0.29 4.66 11.49
C THR A 61 0.10 3.27 11.02
N ASP A 62 0.18 3.05 9.71
CA ASP A 62 0.59 1.78 9.14
C ASP A 62 1.08 2.00 7.72
N LEU A 63 1.93 1.08 7.25
CA LEU A 63 2.51 1.17 5.92
C LEU A 63 2.73 -0.23 5.35
N TYR A 64 2.34 -0.41 4.09
CA TYR A 64 2.51 -1.67 3.38
C TYR A 64 3.24 -1.41 2.06
N PHE A 65 4.10 -2.32 1.66
CA PHE A 65 4.74 -2.29 0.34
C PHE A 65 4.03 -3.24 -0.61
N ILE A 66 3.75 -2.76 -1.82
CA ILE A 66 3.14 -3.57 -2.88
C ILE A 66 4.00 -3.50 -4.15
N ASP A 67 3.92 -4.53 -4.98
CA ASP A 67 4.62 -4.56 -6.26
C ASP A 67 3.74 -4.12 -7.43
N GLY A 68 2.62 -3.51 -7.13
CA GLY A 68 1.60 -3.10 -8.07
C GLY A 68 0.26 -3.66 -7.65
N ALA A 69 -0.83 -3.04 -8.08
CA ALA A 69 -2.17 -3.44 -7.68
C ALA A 69 -3.22 -2.81 -8.56
N VAL A 70 -4.46 -3.25 -8.36
CA VAL A 70 -5.64 -2.57 -8.88
C VAL A 70 -6.48 -2.14 -7.69
N ALA A 71 -6.86 -0.87 -7.65
CA ALA A 71 -7.71 -0.32 -6.60
C ALA A 71 -9.04 0.11 -7.18
N ASP A 72 -10.13 -0.36 -6.57
CA ASP A 72 -11.49 0.08 -6.89
C ASP A 72 -11.99 0.92 -5.74
N VAL A 73 -12.24 2.20 -6.02
CA VAL A 73 -12.66 3.17 -5.01
C VAL A 73 -14.06 3.64 -5.34
N ALA A 74 -14.94 3.62 -4.37
CA ALA A 74 -16.30 4.15 -4.52
C ALA A 74 -16.84 4.54 -3.16
N GLN A 75 -17.37 5.77 -3.05
CA GLN A 75 -17.94 6.27 -1.80
C GLN A 75 -16.97 6.07 -0.63
N ASN A 76 -17.30 5.19 0.31
CA ASN A 76 -16.50 4.98 1.51
C ASN A 76 -15.77 3.64 1.51
N LEU A 77 -15.55 3.07 0.32
CA LEU A 77 -14.86 1.79 0.17
C LEU A 77 -13.67 1.94 -0.76
N CYS A 78 -12.51 1.43 -0.32
CA CYS A 78 -11.32 1.30 -1.14
C CYS A 78 -10.90 -0.17 -1.12
N LYS A 79 -11.08 -0.84 -2.26
CA LYS A 79 -10.79 -2.26 -2.40
C LYS A 79 -9.56 -2.44 -3.27
N ILE A 80 -8.51 -3.02 -2.71
CA ILE A 80 -7.22 -3.17 -3.38
C ILE A 80 -6.92 -4.65 -3.59
N SER A 81 -6.67 -5.02 -4.83
CA SER A 81 -6.26 -6.39 -5.19
C SER A 81 -4.79 -6.38 -5.52
N VAL A 82 -4.00 -7.10 -4.72
CA VAL A 82 -2.54 -7.16 -4.85
C VAL A 82 -2.10 -8.61 -5.01
N ARG A 83 -0.96 -8.80 -5.64
CA ARG A 83 -0.34 -10.10 -5.74
C ARG A 83 0.71 -10.30 -4.66
N HIS A 84 1.46 -9.26 -4.33
CA HIS A 84 2.56 -9.32 -3.38
C HIS A 84 2.51 -8.11 -2.45
N ILE A 85 2.40 -8.35 -1.14
CA ILE A 85 2.30 -7.29 -0.13
C ILE A 85 3.16 -7.66 1.08
N ILE A 86 3.89 -6.68 1.62
CA ILE A 86 4.70 -6.83 2.82
C ILE A 86 4.46 -5.64 3.71
N ARG A 87 4.11 -5.90 4.98
CA ARG A 87 3.94 -4.84 5.96
C ARG A 87 5.29 -4.28 6.38
N ARG A 88 5.37 -2.96 6.55
CA ARG A 88 6.65 -2.28 6.86
C ARG A 88 7.37 -2.90 8.05
N GLN A 89 6.63 -3.27 9.11
CA GLN A 89 7.22 -3.82 10.31
C GLN A 89 7.76 -5.24 10.14
N ASP A 90 7.42 -5.92 9.05
CA ASP A 90 7.81 -7.31 8.80
C ASP A 90 9.07 -7.42 7.95
N ILE A 91 9.68 -6.30 7.56
CA ILE A 91 10.88 -6.31 6.73
C ILE A 91 11.81 -5.15 7.10
N ASN A 92 13.11 -5.41 7.08
CA ASN A 92 14.13 -4.38 7.26
C ASN A 92 15.00 -4.27 6.00
N ALA A 93 15.88 -3.26 5.96
CA ALA A 93 16.72 -3.01 4.79
C ALA A 93 17.64 -4.18 4.45
N LYS A 94 18.17 -4.84 5.45
CA LYS A 94 19.08 -5.97 5.25
C LYS A 94 18.34 -7.17 4.66
N GLN A 95 17.13 -7.45 5.17
CA GLN A 95 16.30 -8.52 4.63
C GLN A 95 15.91 -8.24 3.18
N ALA A 96 15.57 -6.99 2.88
CA ALA A 96 15.23 -6.59 1.51
C ALA A 96 16.43 -6.78 0.56
N GLU A 97 17.62 -6.45 1.02
CA GLU A 97 18.85 -6.67 0.24
C GLU A 97 19.08 -8.15 -0.04
N GLU A 98 18.95 -8.98 0.99
CA GLU A 98 19.12 -10.43 0.85
C GLU A 98 18.10 -11.05 -0.10
N LEU A 99 16.83 -10.62 0.00
CA LEU A 99 15.76 -11.14 -0.85
C LEU A 99 15.93 -10.79 -2.32
N GLN A 100 16.61 -9.69 -2.65
CA GLN A 100 16.93 -9.37 -4.03
C GLN A 100 17.77 -10.47 -4.68
N LYS A 101 18.63 -11.10 -3.91
CA LYS A 101 19.50 -12.18 -4.39
C LYS A 101 18.79 -13.53 -4.39
N GLU A 102 17.97 -13.78 -3.37
CA GLU A 102 17.25 -15.05 -3.22
C GLU A 102 16.07 -15.19 -4.18
N GLU A 103 15.42 -14.07 -4.51
CA GLU A 103 14.25 -14.03 -5.39
C GLU A 103 14.47 -13.05 -6.53
N PRO A 104 15.31 -13.39 -7.52
CA PRO A 104 15.63 -12.47 -8.61
C PRO A 104 14.41 -11.96 -9.39
N GLN A 105 13.35 -12.77 -9.45
CA GLN A 105 12.11 -12.39 -10.15
C GLN A 105 11.38 -11.24 -9.44
N ASN A 106 11.67 -11.03 -8.15
CA ASN A 106 11.08 -9.96 -7.33
C ASN A 106 12.11 -8.91 -6.93
N ALA A 107 13.29 -8.92 -7.56
CA ALA A 107 14.40 -8.04 -7.15
C ALA A 107 14.03 -6.56 -7.19
N ALA A 108 13.29 -6.11 -8.21
CA ALA A 108 12.89 -4.71 -8.32
C ALA A 108 11.99 -4.29 -7.16
N PHE A 109 11.11 -5.17 -6.72
CA PHE A 109 10.22 -4.91 -5.59
C PHE A 109 11.02 -4.75 -4.30
N TYR A 110 11.92 -5.68 -4.00
CA TYR A 110 12.74 -5.61 -2.81
C TYR A 110 13.74 -4.45 -2.82
N LYS A 111 14.22 -4.08 -4.01
CA LYS A 111 15.08 -2.91 -4.15
C LYS A 111 14.32 -1.63 -3.80
N MET A 112 13.09 -1.50 -4.26
CA MET A 112 12.23 -0.37 -3.92
C MET A 112 12.02 -0.30 -2.40
N ILE A 113 11.78 -1.43 -1.73
CA ILE A 113 11.60 -1.49 -0.29
C ILE A 113 12.88 -1.04 0.42
N GLN A 114 14.03 -1.55 0.01
CA GLN A 114 15.31 -1.20 0.59
C GLN A 114 15.59 0.29 0.49
N GLU A 115 15.36 0.87 -0.69
CA GLU A 115 15.57 2.29 -0.92
C GLU A 115 14.62 3.15 -0.08
N TYR A 116 13.36 2.73 0.04
CA TYR A 116 12.38 3.45 0.87
C TYR A 116 12.80 3.44 2.34
N ILE A 117 13.15 2.29 2.88
CA ILE A 117 13.55 2.16 4.27
C ILE A 117 14.80 3.00 4.54
N SER A 118 15.78 2.98 3.63
CA SER A 118 17.01 3.75 3.79
C SER A 118 16.79 5.26 3.70
N ALA A 119 15.76 5.70 2.96
CA ALA A 119 15.48 7.12 2.79
C ALA A 119 14.62 7.70 3.92
N PHE A 120 13.74 6.90 4.53
CA PHE A 120 12.72 7.41 5.47
C PHE A 120 12.83 6.86 6.89
N ASP A 121 13.78 6.00 7.13
CA ASP A 121 14.10 5.51 8.46
C ASP A 121 15.53 5.92 8.78
#